data_802aaf54e17513857b9b3e84e73dfecb
#
_entry.id   802aaf54e17513857b9b3e84e73dfecb
#
_cell.length_a   1.000
_cell.length_b   1.000
_cell.length_c   1.000
_cell.angle_alpha   90.00
_cell.angle_beta   90.00
_cell.angle_gamma   90.00
#
_symmetry.space_group_name_H-M   'P 1'
#
loop_
_entity.id
_entity.type
_entity.pdbx_description
1 polymer ?
#
loop_
_entity_poly.entity_id
_entity_poly.type
_entity_poly.pdbx_seq_one_letter_code
_entity_poly.pdbx_strand_id
1 'polypeptide(L)'
;MSEKARVAELIKTLGLLRHPEGGWYRETYRSAGLIPHAALPERFDNSRSYCTAIYFLLESGDISALHRINSDEIWHFYSGMSLTVHVITPQNEYYPLYLGSNLSAGETFQCVVPAGCWFGAEVNGDGYSFVGCTVAPGFDFADFEMGKRDELLNKFTDHTKIIHRITKST
;
A
#
# COMPACT_ATOMS: atom_id res chain seq x y z
N MET A 1 -27.14 -0.36 -7.30
CA MET A 1 -26.59 -0.53 -5.93
C MET A 1 -25.79 0.72 -5.62
N SER A 2 -25.98 1.35 -4.45
CA SER A 2 -25.17 2.51 -4.07
C SER A 2 -23.71 2.09 -3.79
N GLU A 3 -22.74 3.01 -3.91
CA GLU A 3 -21.34 2.73 -3.61
C GLU A 3 -21.14 2.23 -2.17
N LYS A 4 -21.82 2.86 -1.21
CA LYS A 4 -21.81 2.39 0.20
C LYS A 4 -22.31 0.96 0.36
N ALA A 5 -23.33 0.57 -0.38
CA ALA A 5 -23.83 -0.80 -0.35
C ALA A 5 -22.81 -1.77 -0.98
N ARG A 6 -22.10 -1.34 -2.04
CA ARG A 6 -21.04 -2.14 -2.65
C ARG A 6 -19.83 -2.33 -1.74
N VAL A 7 -19.40 -1.28 -1.05
CA VAL A 7 -18.32 -1.34 -0.05
C VAL A 7 -18.70 -2.31 1.08
N ALA A 8 -19.90 -2.17 1.64
CA ALA A 8 -20.36 -3.06 2.71
C ALA A 8 -20.43 -4.54 2.25
N GLU A 9 -20.85 -4.77 1.01
CA GLU A 9 -20.88 -6.11 0.40
C GLU A 9 -19.46 -6.68 0.27
N LEU A 10 -18.48 -5.90 -0.25
CA LEU A 10 -17.08 -6.33 -0.38
C LEU A 10 -16.48 -6.68 0.98
N ILE A 11 -16.65 -5.80 1.98
CA ILE A 11 -16.15 -6.03 3.33
C ILE A 11 -16.71 -7.33 3.91
N LYS A 12 -18.03 -7.51 3.84
CA LYS A 12 -18.71 -8.67 4.40
C LYS A 12 -18.37 -9.96 3.64
N THR A 13 -18.46 -9.93 2.32
CA THR A 13 -18.30 -11.14 1.48
C THR A 13 -16.87 -11.63 1.46
N LEU A 14 -15.91 -10.71 1.39
CA LEU A 14 -14.49 -11.03 1.37
C LEU A 14 -13.90 -11.14 2.79
N GLY A 15 -14.64 -10.80 3.84
CA GLY A 15 -14.17 -10.87 5.22
C GLY A 15 -13.01 -9.91 5.48
N LEU A 16 -13.10 -8.67 4.97
CA LEU A 16 -12.05 -7.68 5.13
C LEU A 16 -12.02 -7.16 6.57
N LEU A 17 -10.82 -6.91 7.09
CA LEU A 17 -10.53 -6.36 8.42
C LEU A 17 -9.84 -5.01 8.28
N ARG A 18 -9.87 -4.16 9.31
CA ARG A 18 -9.14 -2.89 9.31
C ARG A 18 -7.63 -3.11 9.31
N HIS A 19 -6.93 -2.38 8.43
CA HIS A 19 -5.47 -2.40 8.37
C HIS A 19 -4.87 -1.32 9.29
N PRO A 20 -3.71 -1.54 9.91
CA PRO A 20 -3.05 -0.53 10.75
C PRO A 20 -2.74 0.78 10.02
N GLU A 21 -2.40 0.74 8.73
CA GLU A 21 -2.13 1.93 7.91
C GLU A 21 -3.40 2.72 7.54
N GLY A 22 -4.55 2.08 7.57
CA GLY A 22 -5.86 2.56 7.13
C GLY A 22 -6.47 1.64 6.09
N GLY A 23 -7.75 1.87 5.76
CA GLY A 23 -8.49 1.00 4.84
C GLY A 23 -8.82 -0.37 5.42
N TRP A 24 -9.18 -1.29 4.51
CA TRP A 24 -9.59 -2.66 4.82
C TRP A 24 -8.77 -3.65 4.02
N TYR A 25 -8.39 -4.78 4.62
CA TYR A 25 -7.59 -5.79 3.96
C TYR A 25 -7.98 -7.20 4.35
N ARG A 26 -7.54 -8.17 3.55
CA ARG A 26 -7.51 -9.58 3.89
C ARG A 26 -6.34 -10.25 3.18
N GLU A 27 -5.51 -10.99 3.92
CA GLU A 27 -4.53 -11.89 3.31
C GLU A 27 -5.27 -13.03 2.61
N THR A 28 -5.04 -13.14 1.30
CA THR A 28 -5.67 -14.16 0.43
C THR A 28 -4.72 -15.30 0.13
N TYR A 29 -3.42 -15.03 0.22
CA TYR A 29 -2.39 -16.00 -0.07
C TYR A 29 -1.13 -15.75 0.76
N ARG A 30 -0.56 -16.81 1.27
CA ARG A 30 0.80 -16.87 1.80
C ARG A 30 1.42 -18.17 1.33
N SER A 31 2.56 -18.09 0.63
CA SER A 31 3.31 -19.27 0.20
C SER A 31 3.75 -20.09 1.41
N ALA A 32 3.56 -21.40 1.35
CA ALA A 32 4.09 -22.33 2.36
C ALA A 32 5.62 -22.49 2.28
N GLY A 33 6.22 -22.22 1.11
CA GLY A 33 7.64 -22.24 0.93
C GLY A 33 8.31 -21.01 1.53
N LEU A 34 9.53 -21.19 2.06
CA LEU A 34 10.31 -20.16 2.73
C LEU A 34 11.64 -19.94 2.01
N ILE A 35 12.05 -18.68 1.95
CA ILE A 35 13.42 -18.27 1.64
C ILE A 35 14.17 -18.25 2.97
N PRO A 36 15.22 -19.09 3.16
CA PRO A 36 16.02 -19.06 4.38
C PRO A 36 16.66 -17.68 4.59
N HIS A 37 16.79 -17.23 5.85
CA HIS A 37 17.44 -15.96 6.17
C HIS A 37 18.81 -15.78 5.49
N ALA A 38 19.63 -16.82 5.49
CA ALA A 38 20.95 -16.79 4.86
C ALA A 38 20.95 -16.54 3.34
N ALA A 39 19.80 -16.69 2.68
CA ALA A 39 19.63 -16.43 1.25
C ALA A 39 18.93 -15.07 0.97
N LEU A 40 18.55 -14.34 2.01
CA LEU A 40 17.93 -13.01 1.92
C LEU A 40 18.98 -11.90 2.08
N PRO A 41 18.75 -10.72 1.50
CA PRO A 41 19.53 -9.53 1.80
C PRO A 41 19.51 -9.19 3.31
N GLU A 42 20.56 -8.49 3.80
CA GLU A 42 20.75 -8.12 5.20
C GLU A 42 19.60 -7.30 5.82
N ARG A 43 18.77 -6.67 5.00
CA ARG A 43 17.59 -5.92 5.47
C ARG A 43 16.47 -6.78 6.08
N PHE A 44 16.57 -8.10 5.96
CA PHE A 44 15.62 -9.05 6.55
C PHE A 44 16.24 -9.73 7.77
N ASP A 45 15.55 -9.70 8.90
CA ASP A 45 16.05 -10.30 10.15
C ASP A 45 15.81 -11.81 10.25
N ASN A 46 14.88 -12.36 9.47
CA ASN A 46 14.45 -13.76 9.51
C ASN A 46 14.07 -14.28 8.11
N SER A 47 13.79 -15.57 8.01
CA SER A 47 13.23 -16.18 6.78
C SER A 47 11.91 -15.52 6.40
N ARG A 48 11.59 -15.54 5.10
CA ARG A 48 10.32 -14.99 4.54
C ARG A 48 9.65 -16.04 3.65
N SER A 49 8.32 -16.03 3.62
CA SER A 49 7.56 -16.77 2.60
C SER A 49 8.01 -16.29 1.22
N TYR A 50 7.89 -17.16 0.19
CA TYR A 50 8.22 -16.73 -1.17
C TYR A 50 7.40 -15.51 -1.60
N CYS A 51 6.11 -15.46 -1.23
CA CYS A 51 5.20 -14.41 -1.64
C CYS A 51 3.97 -14.37 -0.73
N THR A 52 3.37 -13.18 -0.59
CA THR A 52 2.04 -12.98 0.00
C THR A 52 1.19 -12.12 -0.91
N ALA A 53 -0.13 -12.28 -0.82
CA ALA A 53 -1.08 -11.42 -1.49
C ALA A 53 -2.24 -11.05 -0.57
N ILE A 54 -2.76 -9.84 -0.74
CA ILE A 54 -3.92 -9.33 -0.03
C ILE A 54 -4.96 -8.77 -0.99
N TYR A 55 -6.21 -8.76 -0.58
CA TYR A 55 -7.16 -7.74 -1.00
C TYR A 55 -7.01 -6.50 -0.14
N PHE A 56 -7.13 -5.34 -0.75
CA PHE A 56 -7.12 -4.06 -0.06
C PHE A 56 -8.24 -3.16 -0.60
N LEU A 57 -8.95 -2.48 0.29
CA LEU A 57 -10.03 -1.56 -0.06
C LEU A 57 -9.84 -0.26 0.72
N LEU A 58 -9.89 0.84 -0.01
CA LEU A 58 -9.81 2.19 0.53
C LEU A 58 -11.04 2.99 0.08
N GLU A 59 -11.65 3.73 1.01
CA GLU A 59 -12.78 4.62 0.74
C GLU A 59 -12.28 6.06 0.57
N SER A 60 -13.02 6.88 -0.16
CA SER A 60 -12.71 8.31 -0.27
C SER A 60 -12.73 8.97 1.11
N GLY A 61 -11.72 9.80 1.38
CA GLY A 61 -11.51 10.41 2.69
C GLY A 61 -10.68 9.56 3.66
N ASP A 62 -10.52 8.27 3.42
CA ASP A 62 -9.54 7.44 4.10
C ASP A 62 -8.19 7.51 3.36
N ILE A 63 -7.11 7.21 4.08
CA ILE A 63 -5.76 7.09 3.53
C ILE A 63 -5.15 5.75 3.92
N SER A 64 -4.33 5.18 3.02
CA SER A 64 -3.26 4.29 3.42
C SER A 64 -2.08 5.17 3.84
N ALA A 65 -1.84 5.28 5.15
CA ALA A 65 -0.85 6.21 5.67
C ALA A 65 0.56 5.80 5.25
N LEU A 66 1.48 6.80 5.13
CA LEU A 66 2.87 6.55 4.78
C LEU A 66 3.50 5.48 5.68
N HIS A 67 3.99 4.44 5.05
CA HIS A 67 4.71 3.33 5.65
C HIS A 67 5.79 2.83 4.69
N ARG A 68 6.64 1.94 5.14
CA ARG A 68 7.62 1.26 4.29
C ARG A 68 7.76 -0.20 4.67
N ILE A 69 8.21 -1.01 3.71
CA ILE A 69 8.50 -2.43 3.90
C ILE A 69 9.85 -2.79 3.27
N ASN A 70 10.38 -3.96 3.61
CA ASN A 70 11.67 -4.44 3.13
C ASN A 70 11.61 -5.19 1.78
N SER A 71 10.42 -5.37 1.21
CA SER A 71 10.20 -6.04 -0.08
C SER A 71 9.59 -5.09 -1.10
N ASP A 72 9.68 -5.45 -2.38
CA ASP A 72 8.87 -4.80 -3.41
C ASP A 72 7.40 -5.15 -3.22
N GLU A 73 6.52 -4.17 -3.47
CA GLU A 73 5.08 -4.37 -3.44
C GLU A 73 4.45 -4.03 -4.77
N ILE A 74 3.71 -4.97 -5.32
CA ILE A 74 2.99 -4.81 -6.59
C ILE A 74 1.52 -4.58 -6.27
N TRP A 75 1.00 -3.44 -6.71
CA TRP A 75 -0.42 -3.07 -6.60
C TRP A 75 -1.17 -3.43 -7.87
N HIS A 76 -2.40 -3.95 -7.72
CA HIS A 76 -3.26 -4.43 -8.80
C HIS A 76 -4.63 -3.78 -8.68
N PHE A 77 -5.06 -3.05 -9.70
CA PHE A 77 -6.40 -2.46 -9.73
C PHE A 77 -7.46 -3.50 -10.09
N TYR A 78 -8.55 -3.56 -9.31
CA TYR A 78 -9.67 -4.44 -9.57
C TYR A 78 -10.95 -3.69 -9.93
N SER A 79 -11.36 -2.70 -9.13
CA SER A 79 -12.60 -1.94 -9.38
C SER A 79 -12.69 -0.67 -8.52
N GLY A 80 -13.64 0.20 -8.90
CA GLY A 80 -13.92 1.45 -8.20
C GLY A 80 -13.24 2.64 -8.86
N MET A 81 -12.93 3.65 -8.05
CA MET A 81 -12.20 4.85 -8.47
C MET A 81 -10.71 4.54 -8.59
N SER A 82 -10.01 5.31 -9.40
CA SER A 82 -8.55 5.24 -9.43
C SER A 82 -7.94 5.64 -8.09
N LEU A 83 -6.73 5.17 -7.86
CA LEU A 83 -5.96 5.36 -6.64
C LEU A 83 -4.64 6.03 -6.99
N THR A 84 -4.19 6.98 -6.19
CA THR A 84 -2.82 7.49 -6.26
C THR A 84 -2.00 6.84 -5.16
N VAL A 85 -0.93 6.14 -5.55
CA VAL A 85 0.10 5.66 -4.62
C VAL A 85 1.24 6.67 -4.65
N HIS A 86 1.46 7.35 -3.53
CA HIS A 86 2.53 8.33 -3.35
C HIS A 86 3.78 7.63 -2.89
N VAL A 87 4.91 7.85 -3.56
CA VAL A 87 6.18 7.21 -3.25
C VAL A 87 7.23 8.26 -2.96
N ILE A 88 7.97 8.10 -1.85
CA ILE A 88 9.17 8.89 -1.50
C ILE A 88 10.34 7.92 -1.38
N THR A 89 11.34 8.08 -2.23
CA THR A 89 12.53 7.21 -2.23
C THR A 89 13.47 7.55 -1.07
N PRO A 90 14.37 6.63 -0.69
CA PRO A 90 15.44 6.93 0.26
C PRO A 90 16.35 8.09 -0.17
N GLN A 91 16.40 8.40 -1.48
CA GLN A 91 17.17 9.50 -2.07
C GLN A 91 16.42 10.84 -2.09
N ASN A 92 15.27 10.94 -1.39
CA ASN A 92 14.42 12.13 -1.34
C ASN A 92 13.77 12.51 -2.68
N GLU A 93 13.48 11.52 -3.52
CA GLU A 93 12.70 11.72 -4.74
C GLU A 93 11.24 11.37 -4.47
N TYR A 94 10.31 12.19 -4.95
CA TYR A 94 8.88 11.92 -4.88
C TYR A 94 8.32 11.68 -6.28
N TYR A 95 7.49 10.64 -6.41
CA TYR A 95 6.68 10.42 -7.59
C TYR A 95 5.34 9.76 -7.25
N PRO A 96 4.25 10.16 -7.92
CA PRO A 96 2.96 9.47 -7.81
C PRO A 96 2.87 8.33 -8.82
N LEU A 97 2.20 7.25 -8.44
CA LEU A 97 1.78 6.15 -9.32
C LEU A 97 0.26 6.18 -9.39
N TYR A 98 -0.29 6.24 -10.61
CA TYR A 98 -1.74 6.28 -10.83
C TYR A 98 -2.25 4.90 -11.19
N LEU A 99 -2.97 4.28 -10.25
CA LEU A 99 -3.52 2.94 -10.38
C LEU A 99 -5.01 3.03 -10.73
N GLY A 100 -5.39 2.48 -11.87
CA GLY A 100 -6.77 2.56 -12.36
C GLY A 100 -6.95 1.96 -13.74
N SER A 101 -8.12 2.18 -14.34
CA SER A 101 -8.48 1.62 -15.65
C SER A 101 -8.45 2.63 -16.80
N ASN A 102 -8.27 3.92 -16.52
CA ASN A 102 -8.24 4.96 -17.55
C ASN A 102 -6.82 5.15 -18.11
N LEU A 103 -6.44 4.26 -19.04
CA LEU A 103 -5.11 4.29 -19.67
C LEU A 103 -4.82 5.61 -20.41
N SER A 104 -5.86 6.28 -20.94
CA SER A 104 -5.69 7.56 -21.63
C SER A 104 -5.38 8.72 -20.69
N ALA A 105 -5.72 8.59 -19.40
CA ALA A 105 -5.34 9.52 -18.35
C ALA A 105 -3.99 9.18 -17.69
N GLY A 106 -3.28 8.18 -18.19
CA GLY A 106 -1.98 7.74 -17.64
C GLY A 106 -2.10 6.79 -16.44
N GLU A 107 -3.30 6.26 -16.17
CA GLU A 107 -3.48 5.22 -15.16
C GLU A 107 -2.96 3.87 -15.67
N THR A 108 -2.58 3.00 -14.74
CA THR A 108 -2.13 1.63 -15.02
C THR A 108 -2.89 0.63 -14.16
N PHE A 109 -3.08 -0.59 -14.68
CA PHE A 109 -3.71 -1.67 -13.91
C PHE A 109 -2.79 -2.23 -12.84
N GLN A 110 -1.47 -2.00 -12.97
CA GLN A 110 -0.46 -2.45 -12.02
C GLN A 110 0.61 -1.38 -11.84
N CYS A 111 1.11 -1.25 -10.63
CA CYS A 111 2.30 -0.46 -10.35
C CYS A 111 3.15 -1.15 -9.28
N VAL A 112 4.43 -0.78 -9.21
CA VAL A 112 5.39 -1.35 -8.26
C VAL A 112 5.94 -0.26 -7.37
N VAL A 113 5.92 -0.50 -6.07
CA VAL A 113 6.65 0.28 -5.07
C VAL A 113 7.91 -0.49 -4.71
N PRO A 114 9.11 0.07 -4.96
CA PRO A 114 10.36 -0.60 -4.61
C PRO A 114 10.58 -0.70 -3.10
N ALA A 115 11.27 -1.75 -2.69
CA ALA A 115 11.66 -1.99 -1.30
C ALA A 115 12.34 -0.78 -0.66
N GLY A 116 11.96 -0.48 0.59
CA GLY A 116 12.55 0.60 1.39
C GLY A 116 12.06 2.02 1.05
N CYS A 117 11.24 2.19 0.01
CA CYS A 117 10.54 3.45 -0.24
C CYS A 117 9.45 3.68 0.80
N TRP A 118 9.23 4.94 1.18
CA TRP A 118 8.03 5.34 1.91
C TRP A 118 6.87 5.49 0.92
N PHE A 119 5.75 4.88 1.21
CA PHE A 119 4.59 4.99 0.33
C PHE A 119 3.29 5.00 1.12
N GLY A 120 2.26 5.54 0.52
CA GLY A 120 0.90 5.59 1.02
C GLY A 120 -0.04 5.92 -0.13
N ALA A 121 -1.34 5.80 0.10
CA ALA A 121 -2.29 5.91 -0.99
C ALA A 121 -3.57 6.64 -0.58
N GLU A 122 -4.25 7.21 -1.59
CA GLU A 122 -5.56 7.81 -1.45
C GLU A 122 -6.41 7.59 -2.71
N VAL A 123 -7.72 7.58 -2.54
CA VAL A 123 -8.68 7.43 -3.63
C VAL A 123 -8.84 8.76 -4.38
N ASN A 124 -8.84 8.71 -5.72
CA ASN A 124 -9.06 9.87 -6.57
C ASN A 124 -10.57 10.10 -6.79
N GLY A 125 -11.16 11.02 -6.03
CA GLY A 125 -12.58 11.37 -6.13
C GLY A 125 -13.46 10.69 -5.07
N ASP A 126 -14.77 10.76 -5.26
CA ASP A 126 -15.75 10.19 -4.33
C ASP A 126 -16.01 8.73 -4.66
N GLY A 127 -15.97 7.86 -3.66
CA GLY A 127 -16.25 6.43 -3.81
C GLY A 127 -15.25 5.54 -3.09
N TYR A 128 -14.83 4.46 -3.71
CA TYR A 128 -13.86 3.51 -3.16
C TYR A 128 -12.90 3.04 -4.25
N SER A 129 -11.75 2.54 -3.85
CA SER A 129 -10.85 1.78 -4.70
C SER A 129 -10.64 0.39 -4.11
N PHE A 130 -10.90 -0.65 -4.91
CA PHE A 130 -10.65 -2.03 -4.54
C PHE A 130 -9.48 -2.56 -5.37
N VAL A 131 -8.44 -2.96 -4.66
CA VAL A 131 -7.15 -3.33 -5.24
C VAL A 131 -6.62 -4.62 -4.59
N GLY A 132 -5.53 -5.15 -5.10
CA GLY A 132 -4.74 -6.17 -4.45
C GLY A 132 -3.30 -5.72 -4.33
N CYS A 133 -2.60 -6.28 -3.35
CA CYS A 133 -1.15 -6.10 -3.21
C CYS A 133 -0.47 -7.46 -3.15
N THR A 134 0.63 -7.60 -3.87
CA THR A 134 1.50 -8.77 -3.86
C THR A 134 2.88 -8.36 -3.38
N VAL A 135 3.41 -9.05 -2.40
CA VAL A 135 4.72 -8.77 -1.79
C VAL A 135 5.63 -9.98 -1.93
N ALA A 136 6.83 -9.75 -2.44
CA ALA A 136 7.85 -10.80 -2.60
C ALA A 136 9.27 -10.22 -2.36
N PRO A 137 10.06 -10.80 -1.46
CA PRO A 137 9.72 -11.83 -0.47
C PRO A 137 8.48 -11.48 0.36
N GLY A 138 7.73 -12.49 0.82
CA GLY A 138 6.41 -12.30 1.42
C GLY A 138 6.41 -11.37 2.62
N PHE A 139 5.33 -10.61 2.75
CA PHE A 139 5.13 -9.63 3.83
C PHE A 139 5.22 -10.25 5.22
N ASP A 140 5.90 -9.54 6.11
CA ASP A 140 5.92 -9.78 7.54
C ASP A 140 5.81 -8.44 8.28
N PHE A 141 5.04 -8.38 9.38
CA PHE A 141 4.94 -7.16 10.18
C PHE A 141 6.27 -6.74 10.81
N ALA A 142 7.25 -7.63 10.93
CA ALA A 142 8.61 -7.28 11.35
C ALA A 142 9.31 -6.34 10.35
N ASP A 143 8.91 -6.36 9.08
CA ASP A 143 9.45 -5.47 8.03
C ASP A 143 8.64 -4.19 7.86
N PHE A 144 7.50 -4.07 8.54
CA PHE A 144 6.57 -2.96 8.40
C PHE A 144 6.91 -1.82 9.36
N GLU A 145 7.10 -0.64 8.82
CA GLU A 145 7.34 0.59 9.58
C GLU A 145 6.31 1.66 9.22
N MET A 146 5.54 2.10 10.20
CA MET A 146 4.61 3.21 10.05
C MET A 146 5.37 4.54 10.12
N GLY A 147 5.12 5.42 9.16
CA GLY A 147 5.72 6.75 9.12
C GLY A 147 5.20 7.67 10.23
N LYS A 148 6.09 8.18 11.05
CA LYS A 148 5.78 9.23 12.00
C LYS A 148 5.93 10.59 11.33
N ARG A 149 4.88 11.39 11.37
CA ARG A 149 4.81 12.66 10.65
C ARG A 149 6.02 13.55 10.89
N ASP A 150 6.35 13.79 12.15
CA ASP A 150 7.44 14.72 12.50
C ASP A 150 8.81 14.21 12.05
N GLU A 151 9.04 12.90 12.14
CA GLU A 151 10.29 12.28 11.66
C GLU A 151 10.40 12.40 10.13
N LEU A 152 9.30 12.16 9.41
CA LEU A 152 9.26 12.29 7.95
C LEU A 152 9.40 13.74 7.48
N LEU A 153 8.77 14.70 8.16
CA LEU A 153 8.91 16.12 7.86
C LEU A 153 10.35 16.63 8.05
N ASN A 154 11.04 16.15 9.10
CA ASN A 154 12.43 16.48 9.33
C ASN A 154 13.38 15.86 8.30
N LYS A 155 13.03 14.65 7.80
CA LYS A 155 13.86 13.92 6.83
C LYS A 155 13.64 14.37 5.38
N PHE A 156 12.40 14.69 5.01
CA PHE A 156 11.97 14.94 3.63
C PHE A 156 11.35 16.34 3.52
N THR A 157 12.15 17.37 3.73
CA THR A 157 11.72 18.78 3.82
C THR A 157 11.03 19.31 2.57
N ASP A 158 11.33 18.75 1.39
CA ASP A 158 10.77 19.15 0.10
C ASP A 158 9.37 18.59 -0.14
N HIS A 159 8.93 17.60 0.68
CA HIS A 159 7.68 16.86 0.49
C HIS A 159 6.65 17.08 1.59
N THR A 160 6.74 18.21 2.31
CA THR A 160 5.91 18.52 3.48
C THR A 160 4.42 18.42 3.21
N LYS A 161 3.95 18.91 2.05
CA LYS A 161 2.52 18.88 1.69
C LYS A 161 1.97 17.46 1.62
N ILE A 162 2.69 16.56 0.95
CA ILE A 162 2.23 15.19 0.80
C ILE A 162 2.36 14.42 2.12
N ILE A 163 3.41 14.66 2.90
CA ILE A 163 3.59 14.04 4.22
C ILE A 163 2.42 14.43 5.15
N HIS A 164 2.05 15.71 5.21
CA HIS A 164 0.88 16.13 5.99
C HIS A 164 -0.41 15.46 5.53
N ARG A 165 -0.58 15.28 4.22
CA ARG A 165 -1.81 14.74 3.61
C ARG A 165 -2.00 13.26 3.90
N ILE A 166 -0.94 12.46 3.84
CA ILE A 166 -1.00 10.99 3.91
C ILE A 166 -0.27 10.40 5.12
N THR A 167 -0.16 11.14 6.22
CA THR A 167 0.21 10.61 7.54
C THR A 167 -0.94 10.78 8.50
N LYS A 168 -1.08 9.83 9.44
CA LYS A 168 -2.06 9.96 10.53
C LYS A 168 -1.67 11.14 11.44
N SER A 169 -2.69 11.86 11.91
CA SER A 169 -2.48 12.79 13.04
C SER A 169 -2.16 11.96 14.29
N THR A 170 -1.11 12.31 14.97
CA THR A 170 -0.80 11.80 16.31
C THR A 170 -1.80 12.34 17.32
#